data_ffc39c9bd0fb303f0db84e84ea72e73f
#
_entry.id   ffc39c9bd0fb303f0db84e84ea72e73f
#
_cell.length_a   1.000
_cell.length_b   1.000
_cell.length_c   1.000
_cell.angle_alpha   90.00
_cell.angle_beta   90.00
_cell.angle_gamma   90.00
#
_symmetry.space_group_name_H-M   'P 1'
#
loop_
_entity.id
_entity.type
_entity.pdbx_description
1 polymer ?
#
loop_
_entity_poly.entity_id
_entity_poly.type
_entity_poly.pdbx_seq_one_letter_code
_entity_poly.pdbx_strand_id
1 'polypeptide(L)'
;PDCRKDMPAMNELSYVYSSDSIVFVHISYDTNKEVWQKYITDNKMYGMEISELKKMRECESYKQFNIKWIPAMYLIDPDGKVMLRTVKAQKLAEQLKHLNYSKVRIPKNKRSRNPLFPGGERGLRYYLSKKINFPREANVYGLEGITKMKFTIECDGSISNVKVVDNKIVVEDKLPFHKLKGDEKNVVRQRALDAFAKEATKVIEEMPKWEPGLRYGNPIKVEYEMPIN
;
A
#
# COMPACT_ATOMS: atom_id res chain seq x y z
N PRO A 1 24.02 12.64 1.42
CA PRO A 1 25.47 12.54 1.27
C PRO A 1 25.95 11.12 1.54
N ASP A 2 26.93 10.90 2.45
CA ASP A 2 27.61 9.57 2.52
C ASP A 2 26.73 8.44 3.05
N CYS A 3 25.76 8.71 3.92
CA CYS A 3 24.86 7.68 4.43
C CYS A 3 24.10 6.94 3.33
N ARG A 4 23.72 7.62 2.25
CA ARG A 4 22.96 7.00 1.15
C ARG A 4 23.79 5.96 0.38
N LYS A 5 25.12 6.01 0.47
CA LYS A 5 26.01 5.01 -0.14
C LYS A 5 25.96 3.69 0.62
N ASP A 6 25.78 3.74 1.94
CA ASP A 6 25.73 2.55 2.81
C ASP A 6 24.34 1.93 2.91
N MET A 7 23.29 2.68 2.52
CA MET A 7 21.91 2.22 2.61
C MET A 7 21.61 0.93 1.85
N PRO A 8 22.14 0.68 0.64
CA PRO A 8 21.93 -0.61 -0.02
C PRO A 8 22.39 -1.82 0.81
N ALA A 9 23.58 -1.72 1.43
CA ALA A 9 24.11 -2.78 2.29
C ALA A 9 23.27 -2.94 3.57
N MET A 10 22.81 -1.84 4.16
CA MET A 10 21.92 -1.87 5.33
C MET A 10 20.56 -2.46 4.99
N ASN A 11 19.99 -2.09 3.85
CA ASN A 11 18.72 -2.63 3.39
C ASN A 11 18.81 -4.14 3.12
N GLU A 12 19.94 -4.60 2.57
CA GLU A 12 20.22 -6.03 2.40
C GLU A 12 20.29 -6.76 3.75
N LEU A 13 20.98 -6.22 4.76
CA LEU A 13 21.00 -6.78 6.09
C LEU A 13 19.62 -6.83 6.72
N SER A 14 18.85 -5.76 6.61
CA SER A 14 17.48 -5.71 7.08
C SER A 14 16.63 -6.80 6.42
N TYR A 15 16.78 -6.98 5.12
CA TYR A 15 16.07 -8.02 4.37
C TYR A 15 16.47 -9.45 4.79
N VAL A 16 17.76 -9.67 5.05
CA VAL A 16 18.30 -11.01 5.33
C VAL A 16 18.05 -11.44 6.77
N TYR A 17 18.11 -10.51 7.73
CA TYR A 17 18.12 -10.82 9.15
C TYR A 17 16.83 -10.40 9.91
N SER A 18 15.92 -9.62 9.31
CA SER A 18 14.64 -9.34 9.97
C SER A 18 13.85 -10.61 10.24
N SER A 19 13.38 -10.76 11.46
CA SER A 19 12.64 -11.93 11.94
C SER A 19 11.77 -11.53 13.13
N ASP A 20 11.06 -12.47 13.70
CA ASP A 20 10.32 -12.26 14.96
C ASP A 20 11.26 -11.94 16.15
N SER A 21 12.56 -12.22 15.99
CA SER A 21 13.58 -11.98 17.02
C SER A 21 14.48 -10.78 16.73
N ILE A 22 14.50 -10.26 15.50
CA ILE A 22 15.31 -9.09 15.13
C ILE A 22 14.47 -8.11 14.33
N VAL A 23 14.34 -6.89 14.86
CA VAL A 23 13.66 -5.78 14.20
C VAL A 23 14.70 -4.75 13.76
N PHE A 24 14.66 -4.38 12.50
CA PHE A 24 15.45 -3.26 11.97
C PHE A 24 14.61 -1.99 12.01
N VAL A 25 15.15 -0.95 12.63
CA VAL A 25 14.55 0.38 12.68
C VAL A 25 15.50 1.37 12.02
N HIS A 26 15.03 2.03 10.97
CA HIS A 26 15.78 3.06 10.27
C HIS A 26 15.25 4.43 10.66
N ILE A 27 16.12 5.27 11.21
CA ILE A 27 15.77 6.63 11.65
C ILE A 27 16.31 7.61 10.63
N SER A 28 15.42 8.33 9.95
CA SER A 28 15.77 9.38 9.00
C SER A 28 15.74 10.76 9.65
N TYR A 29 16.70 11.60 9.27
CA TYR A 29 16.76 13.02 9.60
C TYR A 29 16.35 13.93 8.42
N ASP A 30 15.62 13.38 7.46
CA ASP A 30 15.00 14.18 6.41
C ASP A 30 13.88 15.05 7.00
N THR A 31 13.83 16.31 6.61
CA THR A 31 12.84 17.28 7.08
C THR A 31 11.62 17.38 6.17
N ASN A 32 11.71 16.83 4.96
CA ASN A 32 10.62 16.81 4.00
C ASN A 32 10.04 15.39 3.90
N LYS A 33 8.76 15.27 4.23
CA LYS A 33 8.03 13.99 4.29
C LYS A 33 7.92 13.31 2.92
N GLU A 34 7.62 14.07 1.88
CA GLU A 34 7.43 13.54 0.52
C GLU A 34 8.75 13.00 -0.04
N VAL A 35 9.84 13.74 0.17
CA VAL A 35 11.19 13.30 -0.25
C VAL A 35 11.61 12.04 0.49
N TRP A 36 11.37 11.97 1.80
CA TRP A 36 11.64 10.79 2.61
C TRP A 36 10.81 9.58 2.19
N GLN A 37 9.50 9.75 2.02
CA GLN A 37 8.62 8.66 1.57
C GLN A 37 8.97 8.18 0.16
N LYS A 38 9.31 9.11 -0.74
CA LYS A 38 9.77 8.76 -2.07
C LYS A 38 11.05 7.93 -2.02
N TYR A 39 12.03 8.32 -1.19
CA TYR A 39 13.28 7.57 -1.02
C TYR A 39 13.02 6.13 -0.54
N ILE A 40 12.18 5.94 0.48
CA ILE A 40 11.77 4.62 0.99
C ILE A 40 11.18 3.77 -0.14
N THR A 41 10.31 4.35 -0.94
CA THR A 41 9.61 3.66 -2.05
C THR A 41 10.57 3.28 -3.17
N ASP A 42 11.37 4.23 -3.65
CA ASP A 42 12.28 4.03 -4.79
C ASP A 42 13.37 2.99 -4.46
N ASN A 43 13.85 2.99 -3.21
CA ASN A 43 14.91 2.08 -2.76
C ASN A 43 14.38 0.79 -2.14
N LYS A 44 13.07 0.59 -2.11
CA LYS A 44 12.44 -0.61 -1.53
C LYS A 44 13.01 -0.92 -0.13
N MET A 45 13.02 0.08 0.74
CA MET A 45 13.59 -0.07 2.08
C MET A 45 12.86 -1.14 2.88
N TYR A 46 13.63 -1.97 3.58
CA TYR A 46 13.14 -3.06 4.40
C TYR A 46 13.42 -2.80 5.88
N GLY A 47 12.37 -2.76 6.68
CA GLY A 47 12.45 -2.45 8.11
C GLY A 47 11.36 -1.50 8.54
N MET A 48 11.47 -1.01 9.76
CA MET A 48 10.61 0.04 10.29
C MET A 48 11.24 1.40 9.99
N GLU A 49 10.60 2.17 9.14
CA GLU A 49 11.10 3.49 8.74
C GLU A 49 10.44 4.57 9.58
N ILE A 50 11.22 5.32 10.33
CA ILE A 50 10.73 6.42 11.17
C ILE A 50 11.48 7.72 10.90
N SER A 51 10.82 8.86 11.07
CA SER A 51 11.42 10.18 11.02
C SER A 51 10.65 11.14 11.91
N GLU A 52 11.38 12.02 12.60
CA GLU A 52 10.80 13.13 13.35
C GLU A 52 10.52 14.35 12.45
N LEU A 53 10.93 14.30 11.17
CA LEU A 53 10.85 15.39 10.18
C LEU A 53 11.49 16.70 10.67
N LYS A 54 12.52 16.57 11.49
CA LYS A 54 13.31 17.67 12.08
C LYS A 54 14.76 17.58 11.65
N LYS A 55 15.47 18.69 11.77
CA LYS A 55 16.93 18.67 11.57
C LYS A 55 17.58 17.76 12.61
N MET A 56 18.61 17.04 12.20
CA MET A 56 19.27 16.00 13.01
C MET A 56 19.52 16.40 14.48
N ARG A 57 20.04 17.60 14.73
CA ARG A 57 20.36 18.08 16.10
C ARG A 57 19.12 18.41 16.95
N GLU A 58 17.97 18.56 16.35
CA GLU A 58 16.69 18.86 16.99
C GLU A 58 15.94 17.60 17.38
N CYS A 59 16.33 16.43 16.82
CA CYS A 59 15.69 15.16 17.05
C CYS A 59 16.03 14.57 18.41
N GLU A 60 15.04 13.96 19.07
CA GLU A 60 15.25 13.25 20.34
C GLU A 60 16.17 12.04 20.16
N SER A 61 16.02 11.31 19.05
CA SER A 61 16.90 10.18 18.71
C SER A 61 18.37 10.59 18.62
N TYR A 62 18.67 11.78 18.10
CA TYR A 62 20.03 12.30 18.04
C TYR A 62 20.62 12.48 19.45
N LYS A 63 19.83 13.03 20.38
CA LYS A 63 20.23 13.30 21.75
C LYS A 63 20.36 12.01 22.56
N GLN A 64 19.34 11.15 22.52
CA GLN A 64 19.27 9.92 23.31
C GLN A 64 20.39 8.93 22.95
N PHE A 65 20.67 8.74 21.65
CA PHE A 65 21.73 7.84 21.19
C PHE A 65 23.10 8.52 21.10
N ASN A 66 23.23 9.79 21.52
CA ASN A 66 24.48 10.56 21.45
C ASN A 66 25.15 10.44 20.06
N ILE A 67 24.35 10.67 19.02
CA ILE A 67 24.80 10.55 17.62
C ILE A 67 25.65 11.76 17.30
N LYS A 68 26.90 11.52 16.90
CA LYS A 68 27.82 12.62 16.51
C LYS A 68 27.90 12.78 15.00
N TRP A 69 27.71 11.71 14.27
CA TRP A 69 27.63 11.68 12.79
C TRP A 69 26.81 10.49 12.31
N ILE A 70 26.46 10.50 11.06
CA ILE A 70 25.70 9.46 10.38
C ILE A 70 26.50 8.95 9.17
N PRO A 71 26.39 7.65 8.81
CA PRO A 71 25.50 6.67 9.43
C PRO A 71 25.98 6.22 10.81
N ALA A 72 25.05 5.92 11.71
CA ALA A 72 25.32 5.28 12.99
C ALA A 72 24.37 4.08 13.17
N MET A 73 24.94 2.93 13.52
CA MET A 73 24.19 1.68 13.67
C MET A 73 24.38 1.15 15.08
N TYR A 74 23.31 0.70 15.67
CA TYR A 74 23.28 0.15 17.02
C TYR A 74 22.63 -1.23 16.95
N LEU A 75 23.25 -2.23 17.56
CA LEU A 75 22.62 -3.50 17.88
C LEU A 75 22.28 -3.46 19.37
N ILE A 76 21.01 -3.64 19.69
CA ILE A 76 20.48 -3.53 21.04
C ILE A 76 19.86 -4.87 21.39
N ASP A 77 20.15 -5.38 22.59
CA ASP A 77 19.57 -6.61 23.09
C ASP A 77 18.12 -6.39 23.62
N PRO A 78 17.39 -7.47 23.95
CA PRO A 78 16.03 -7.37 24.47
C PRO A 78 15.91 -6.58 25.78
N ASP A 79 17.01 -6.46 26.55
CA ASP A 79 17.04 -5.70 27.80
C ASP A 79 17.35 -4.20 27.56
N GLY A 80 17.49 -3.78 26.30
CA GLY A 80 17.78 -2.40 25.91
C GLY A 80 19.26 -2.02 25.97
N LYS A 81 20.18 -2.98 26.17
CA LYS A 81 21.61 -2.74 26.24
C LYS A 81 22.23 -2.73 24.84
N VAL A 82 23.09 -1.75 24.60
CA VAL A 82 23.82 -1.65 23.32
C VAL A 82 24.93 -2.71 23.28
N MET A 83 24.76 -3.70 22.41
CA MET A 83 25.75 -4.76 22.15
C MET A 83 26.83 -4.33 21.16
N LEU A 84 26.47 -3.52 20.18
CA LEU A 84 27.37 -3.01 19.16
C LEU A 84 26.97 -1.60 18.77
N ARG A 85 27.96 -0.72 18.63
CA ARG A 85 27.86 0.55 17.93
C ARG A 85 28.87 0.58 16.81
N THR A 86 28.42 0.85 15.61
CA THR A 86 29.29 0.89 14.41
C THR A 86 28.79 1.88 13.37
N VAL A 87 29.65 2.26 12.46
CA VAL A 87 29.32 3.04 11.25
C VAL A 87 29.46 2.18 9.99
N LYS A 88 29.83 0.91 10.14
CA LYS A 88 30.10 -0.01 9.01
C LYS A 88 29.10 -1.16 9.02
N ALA A 89 28.31 -1.28 7.96
CA ALA A 89 27.36 -2.39 7.75
C ALA A 89 28.01 -3.76 7.85
N GLN A 90 29.27 -3.88 7.38
CA GLN A 90 30.02 -5.13 7.47
C GLN A 90 30.22 -5.60 8.91
N LYS A 91 30.57 -4.71 9.84
CA LYS A 91 30.73 -5.07 11.26
C LYS A 91 29.43 -5.53 11.91
N LEU A 92 28.31 -4.89 11.52
CA LEU A 92 27.00 -5.33 11.95
C LEU A 92 26.69 -6.74 11.39
N ALA A 93 26.97 -6.98 10.12
CA ALA A 93 26.81 -8.31 9.50
C ALA A 93 27.63 -9.41 10.18
N GLU A 94 28.87 -9.12 10.53
CA GLU A 94 29.73 -10.05 11.27
C GLU A 94 29.13 -10.37 12.65
N GLN A 95 28.69 -9.37 13.39
CA GLN A 95 28.08 -9.57 14.72
C GLN A 95 26.79 -10.39 14.61
N LEU A 96 25.92 -10.10 13.64
CA LEU A 96 24.69 -10.85 13.42
C LEU A 96 24.95 -12.33 13.08
N LYS A 97 26.04 -12.63 12.35
CA LYS A 97 26.48 -14.01 12.10
C LYS A 97 26.93 -14.72 13.37
N HIS A 98 27.70 -14.04 14.24
CA HIS A 98 28.18 -14.60 15.50
C HIS A 98 27.06 -14.91 16.50
N LEU A 99 25.96 -14.15 16.47
CA LEU A 99 24.82 -14.38 17.34
C LEU A 99 23.97 -15.59 16.89
N ASN A 100 24.42 -16.36 15.89
CA ASN A 100 23.70 -17.53 15.35
C ASN A 100 22.24 -17.25 14.97
N TYR A 101 21.89 -15.99 14.72
CA TYR A 101 20.60 -15.70 14.10
C TYR A 101 20.63 -16.31 12.70
N SER A 102 19.98 -17.44 12.58
CA SER A 102 19.80 -18.10 11.29
C SER A 102 19.23 -17.10 10.31
N LYS A 103 19.78 -17.02 9.10
CA LYS A 103 19.18 -16.26 8.00
C LYS A 103 17.74 -16.73 7.86
N VAL A 104 16.81 -16.01 8.41
CA VAL A 104 15.39 -16.34 8.26
C VAL A 104 15.05 -16.04 6.82
N ARG A 105 14.95 -17.10 6.03
CA ARG A 105 14.32 -16.97 4.72
C ARG A 105 12.86 -16.63 4.98
N ILE A 106 12.51 -15.36 4.84
CA ILE A 106 11.10 -14.97 4.83
C ILE A 106 10.40 -15.86 3.81
N PRO A 107 9.41 -16.64 4.24
CA PRO A 107 8.67 -17.49 3.32
C PRO A 107 8.18 -16.67 2.12
N LYS A 108 8.21 -17.25 0.92
CA LYS A 108 7.84 -16.52 -0.32
C LYS A 108 6.49 -15.80 -0.20
N ASN A 109 5.55 -16.40 0.53
CA ASN A 109 4.21 -15.85 0.80
C ASN A 109 4.19 -14.63 1.74
N LYS A 110 5.27 -14.40 2.51
CA LYS A 110 5.39 -13.23 3.41
C LYS A 110 6.27 -12.11 2.85
N ARG A 111 6.94 -12.29 1.70
CA ARG A 111 7.91 -11.30 1.21
C ARG A 111 7.29 -10.01 0.71
N SER A 112 6.57 -10.12 -0.37
CA SER A 112 5.82 -9.00 -0.96
C SER A 112 4.70 -9.58 -1.78
N ARG A 113 3.51 -9.05 -1.64
CA ARG A 113 2.35 -9.44 -2.42
C ARG A 113 1.38 -8.28 -2.54
N ASN A 114 0.64 -8.28 -3.62
CA ASN A 114 -0.49 -7.38 -3.75
C ASN A 114 -1.60 -7.74 -2.76
N PRO A 115 -2.48 -6.79 -2.42
CA PRO A 115 -3.67 -7.09 -1.65
C PRO A 115 -4.49 -8.20 -2.32
N LEU A 116 -5.15 -9.02 -1.50
CA LEU A 116 -5.94 -10.13 -2.00
C LEU A 116 -7.35 -10.07 -1.40
N PHE A 117 -8.36 -10.09 -2.28
CA PHE A 117 -9.75 -10.25 -1.84
C PHE A 117 -9.94 -11.64 -1.18
N PRO A 118 -10.80 -11.77 -0.15
CA PRO A 118 -11.13 -13.10 0.41
C PRO A 118 -11.58 -14.08 -0.67
N GLY A 119 -10.85 -15.19 -0.80
CA GLY A 119 -11.05 -16.16 -1.89
C GLY A 119 -10.40 -15.75 -3.23
N GLY A 120 -9.53 -14.73 -3.23
CA GLY A 120 -8.78 -14.28 -4.40
C GLY A 120 -9.66 -13.71 -5.51
N GLU A 121 -9.18 -13.77 -6.75
CA GLU A 121 -9.94 -13.26 -7.91
C GLU A 121 -11.30 -13.96 -8.09
N ARG A 122 -11.40 -15.25 -7.78
CA ARG A 122 -12.67 -15.96 -7.86
C ARG A 122 -13.66 -15.44 -6.82
N GLY A 123 -13.19 -15.21 -5.59
CA GLY A 123 -13.99 -14.63 -4.53
C GLY A 123 -14.49 -13.24 -4.89
N LEU A 124 -13.61 -12.39 -5.46
CA LEU A 124 -13.96 -11.05 -5.91
C LEU A 124 -15.03 -11.09 -7.02
N ARG A 125 -14.84 -11.91 -8.05
CA ARG A 125 -15.83 -12.05 -9.15
C ARG A 125 -17.18 -12.55 -8.62
N TYR A 126 -17.17 -13.54 -7.72
CA TYR A 126 -18.39 -14.03 -7.11
C TYR A 126 -19.09 -12.96 -6.28
N TYR A 127 -18.33 -12.22 -5.45
CA TYR A 127 -18.85 -11.09 -4.67
C TYR A 127 -19.53 -10.05 -5.57
N LEU A 128 -18.82 -9.59 -6.60
CA LEU A 128 -19.34 -8.60 -7.55
C LEU A 128 -20.61 -9.10 -8.23
N SER A 129 -20.62 -10.33 -8.73
CA SER A 129 -21.81 -10.93 -9.39
C SER A 129 -23.03 -11.05 -8.48
N LYS A 130 -22.84 -11.09 -7.16
CA LYS A 130 -23.93 -11.18 -6.18
C LYS A 130 -24.38 -9.84 -5.62
N LYS A 131 -23.47 -8.86 -5.60
CA LYS A 131 -23.69 -7.58 -4.92
C LYS A 131 -24.04 -6.44 -5.88
N ILE A 132 -23.57 -6.50 -7.13
CA ILE A 132 -23.91 -5.50 -8.13
C ILE A 132 -25.38 -5.67 -8.53
N ASN A 133 -26.16 -4.61 -8.29
CA ASN A 133 -27.51 -4.51 -8.81
C ASN A 133 -27.52 -3.59 -10.03
N PHE A 134 -27.91 -4.14 -11.14
CA PHE A 134 -27.98 -3.35 -12.38
C PHE A 134 -29.05 -2.27 -12.24
N PRO A 135 -28.71 -0.99 -12.42
CA PRO A 135 -29.67 0.10 -12.24
C PRO A 135 -30.89 -0.03 -13.14
N ARG A 136 -32.09 0.04 -12.57
CA ARG A 136 -33.36 -0.12 -13.29
C ARG A 136 -33.48 0.85 -14.46
N GLU A 137 -33.07 2.10 -14.26
CA GLU A 137 -33.12 3.14 -15.29
C GLU A 137 -32.25 2.77 -16.51
N ALA A 138 -31.03 2.33 -16.26
CA ALA A 138 -30.14 1.87 -17.34
C ALA A 138 -30.72 0.66 -18.07
N ASN A 139 -31.32 -0.29 -17.34
CA ASN A 139 -31.93 -1.49 -17.93
C ASN A 139 -33.14 -1.16 -18.84
N VAL A 140 -33.97 -0.19 -18.46
CA VAL A 140 -35.13 0.22 -19.27
C VAL A 140 -34.69 0.72 -20.66
N TYR A 141 -33.60 1.46 -20.70
CA TYR A 141 -33.08 2.04 -21.94
C TYR A 141 -32.00 1.19 -22.63
N GLY A 142 -31.60 0.05 -22.04
CA GLY A 142 -30.57 -0.82 -22.57
C GLY A 142 -29.20 -0.17 -22.60
N LEU A 143 -28.91 0.62 -21.56
CA LEU A 143 -27.61 1.26 -21.40
C LEU A 143 -26.72 0.38 -20.56
N GLU A 144 -25.53 0.05 -21.06
CA GLU A 144 -24.48 -0.61 -20.29
C GLU A 144 -23.30 0.34 -20.11
N GLY A 145 -22.66 0.27 -18.98
CA GLY A 145 -21.58 1.20 -18.62
C GLY A 145 -20.41 0.51 -17.94
N ILE A 146 -19.27 1.19 -17.95
CA ILE A 146 -18.08 0.82 -17.17
C ILE A 146 -17.76 1.97 -16.24
N THR A 147 -17.78 1.69 -14.93
CA THR A 147 -17.35 2.62 -13.89
C THR A 147 -15.99 2.19 -13.35
N LYS A 148 -14.96 2.98 -13.60
CA LYS A 148 -13.62 2.73 -13.07
C LYS A 148 -13.52 3.32 -11.68
N MET A 149 -13.32 2.44 -10.71
CA MET A 149 -13.20 2.79 -9.30
C MET A 149 -11.75 2.80 -8.86
N LYS A 150 -11.42 3.75 -7.98
CA LYS A 150 -10.14 3.80 -7.26
C LYS A 150 -10.42 3.85 -5.76
N PHE A 151 -9.70 3.05 -4.99
CA PHE A 151 -9.83 3.01 -3.54
C PHE A 151 -8.51 2.58 -2.90
N THR A 152 -8.39 2.78 -1.60
CA THR A 152 -7.22 2.39 -0.82
C THR A 152 -7.55 1.15 0.01
N ILE A 153 -6.70 0.13 -0.06
CA ILE A 153 -6.71 -1.00 0.85
C ILE A 153 -5.71 -0.69 1.95
N GLU A 154 -6.21 -0.52 3.17
CA GLU A 154 -5.43 -0.14 4.35
C GLU A 154 -4.58 -1.32 4.88
N CYS A 155 -3.66 -1.02 5.80
CA CYS A 155 -2.80 -2.05 6.41
C CYS A 155 -3.58 -3.14 7.17
N ASP A 156 -4.79 -2.85 7.63
CA ASP A 156 -5.68 -3.81 8.30
C ASP A 156 -6.65 -4.50 7.33
N GLY A 157 -6.51 -4.24 6.03
CA GLY A 157 -7.37 -4.76 4.97
C GLY A 157 -8.69 -4.01 4.76
N SER A 158 -9.00 -3.00 5.56
CA SER A 158 -10.19 -2.16 5.35
C SER A 158 -10.05 -1.29 4.10
N ILE A 159 -11.19 -0.85 3.56
CA ILE A 159 -11.24 0.01 2.38
C ILE A 159 -11.47 1.46 2.80
N SER A 160 -10.77 2.37 2.16
CA SER A 160 -10.91 3.81 2.32
C SER A 160 -10.73 4.56 0.99
N ASN A 161 -10.99 5.86 0.99
CA ASN A 161 -10.77 6.76 -0.17
C ASN A 161 -11.42 6.28 -1.48
N VAL A 162 -12.64 5.75 -1.40
CA VAL A 162 -13.39 5.26 -2.57
C VAL A 162 -13.74 6.43 -3.48
N LYS A 163 -13.36 6.35 -4.76
CA LYS A 163 -13.60 7.39 -5.77
C LYS A 163 -13.91 6.78 -7.13
N VAL A 164 -14.81 7.42 -7.85
CA VAL A 164 -14.99 7.19 -9.29
C VAL A 164 -13.89 7.95 -10.03
N VAL A 165 -13.14 7.25 -10.87
CA VAL A 165 -12.04 7.82 -11.69
C VAL A 165 -12.51 8.07 -13.12
N ASP A 166 -13.31 7.15 -13.65
CA ASP A 166 -13.89 7.23 -15.00
C ASP A 166 -15.25 6.53 -14.99
N ASN A 167 -16.18 7.04 -15.80
CA ASN A 167 -17.53 6.50 -15.88
C ASN A 167 -18.10 6.77 -17.27
N LYS A 168 -18.39 5.70 -18.01
CA LYS A 168 -18.82 5.82 -19.40
C LYS A 168 -19.86 4.77 -19.79
N ILE A 169 -20.76 5.18 -20.67
CA ILE A 169 -21.64 4.26 -21.38
C ILE A 169 -20.87 3.58 -22.51
N VAL A 170 -21.03 2.28 -22.62
CA VAL A 170 -20.36 1.46 -23.66
C VAL A 170 -21.35 0.80 -24.62
N VAL A 171 -22.61 0.62 -24.18
CA VAL A 171 -23.68 0.06 -25.02
C VAL A 171 -24.94 0.89 -24.87
N GLU A 172 -25.61 1.14 -26.02
CA GLU A 172 -26.90 1.84 -26.14
C GLU A 172 -27.78 1.05 -27.13
N ASP A 173 -28.38 -0.07 -26.66
CA ASP A 173 -28.89 -1.11 -27.56
C ASP A 173 -30.41 -1.19 -27.65
N LYS A 174 -31.20 -0.59 -26.74
CA LYS A 174 -32.64 -0.78 -26.74
C LYS A 174 -33.42 0.33 -27.50
N LEU A 175 -34.49 -0.10 -28.21
CA LEU A 175 -35.43 0.79 -28.90
C LEU A 175 -35.93 1.99 -28.08
N PRO A 176 -36.26 1.89 -26.78
CA PRO A 176 -36.70 3.05 -26.00
C PRO A 176 -35.69 4.19 -26.03
N PHE A 177 -34.38 3.88 -25.93
CA PHE A 177 -33.34 4.90 -26.01
C PHE A 177 -33.25 5.55 -27.39
N HIS A 178 -33.34 4.76 -28.45
CA HIS A 178 -33.29 5.27 -29.84
C HIS A 178 -34.43 6.21 -30.19
N LYS A 179 -35.58 6.07 -29.52
CA LYS A 179 -36.75 6.94 -29.72
C LYS A 179 -36.62 8.31 -29.06
N LEU A 180 -35.70 8.48 -28.15
CA LEU A 180 -35.45 9.76 -27.47
C LEU A 180 -34.83 10.77 -28.44
N LYS A 181 -35.11 12.05 -28.25
CA LYS A 181 -34.62 13.15 -29.10
C LYS A 181 -33.63 14.01 -28.29
N GLY A 182 -32.55 14.42 -28.98
CA GLY A 182 -31.61 15.46 -28.55
C GLY A 182 -31.26 15.41 -27.05
N ASP A 183 -31.73 16.41 -26.29
CA ASP A 183 -31.41 16.58 -24.89
C ASP A 183 -31.96 15.48 -23.97
N GLU A 184 -33.06 14.82 -24.34
CA GLU A 184 -33.59 13.69 -23.57
C GLU A 184 -32.58 12.54 -23.47
N LYS A 185 -31.85 12.25 -24.57
CA LYS A 185 -30.79 11.24 -24.55
C LYS A 185 -29.68 11.59 -23.55
N ASN A 186 -29.26 12.84 -23.54
CA ASN A 186 -28.20 13.30 -22.63
C ASN A 186 -28.65 13.20 -21.16
N VAL A 187 -29.89 13.56 -20.85
CA VAL A 187 -30.46 13.42 -19.51
C VAL A 187 -30.49 11.95 -19.08
N VAL A 188 -30.93 11.05 -19.95
CA VAL A 188 -31.01 9.63 -19.65
C VAL A 188 -29.60 9.03 -19.47
N ARG A 189 -28.62 9.39 -20.32
CA ARG A 189 -27.23 8.98 -20.17
C ARG A 189 -26.66 9.43 -18.81
N GLN A 190 -26.86 10.69 -18.46
CA GLN A 190 -26.34 11.24 -17.22
C GLN A 190 -26.93 10.52 -15.99
N ARG A 191 -28.25 10.30 -15.98
CA ARG A 191 -28.91 9.53 -14.90
C ARG A 191 -28.38 8.09 -14.80
N ALA A 192 -28.14 7.43 -15.93
CA ALA A 192 -27.57 6.10 -15.94
C ALA A 192 -26.12 6.11 -15.39
N LEU A 193 -25.30 7.08 -15.79
CA LEU A 193 -23.95 7.25 -15.28
C LEU A 193 -23.95 7.49 -13.76
N ASP A 194 -24.82 8.36 -13.27
CA ASP A 194 -24.95 8.63 -11.83
C ASP A 194 -25.37 7.37 -11.06
N ALA A 195 -26.30 6.60 -11.62
CA ALA A 195 -26.76 5.35 -11.03
C ALA A 195 -25.67 4.27 -11.01
N PHE A 196 -24.87 4.12 -12.09
CA PHE A 196 -23.70 3.22 -12.13
C PHE A 196 -22.64 3.64 -11.10
N ALA A 197 -22.33 4.93 -11.03
CA ALA A 197 -21.36 5.46 -10.06
C ALA A 197 -21.79 5.18 -8.62
N LYS A 198 -23.07 5.41 -8.31
CA LYS A 198 -23.66 5.17 -6.98
C LYS A 198 -23.59 3.69 -6.60
N GLU A 199 -23.99 2.79 -7.51
CA GLU A 199 -23.98 1.37 -7.24
C GLU A 199 -22.54 0.83 -7.11
N ALA A 200 -21.62 1.25 -7.98
CA ALA A 200 -20.22 0.88 -7.90
C ALA A 200 -19.59 1.32 -6.58
N THR A 201 -19.86 2.57 -6.14
CA THR A 201 -19.37 3.09 -4.86
C THR A 201 -19.89 2.24 -3.70
N LYS A 202 -21.19 2.00 -3.64
CA LYS A 202 -21.80 1.17 -2.60
C LYS A 202 -21.18 -0.23 -2.54
N VAL A 203 -21.02 -0.90 -3.68
CA VAL A 203 -20.47 -2.26 -3.74
C VAL A 203 -19.03 -2.29 -3.23
N ILE A 204 -18.21 -1.28 -3.54
CA ILE A 204 -16.83 -1.20 -3.03
C ILE A 204 -16.81 -0.93 -1.52
N GLU A 205 -17.65 -0.02 -1.02
CA GLU A 205 -17.72 0.31 0.42
C GLU A 205 -18.22 -0.86 1.28
N GLU A 206 -19.06 -1.72 0.73
CA GLU A 206 -19.58 -2.93 1.39
C GLU A 206 -18.66 -4.15 1.29
N MET A 207 -17.50 -4.03 0.64
CA MET A 207 -16.56 -5.16 0.53
C MET A 207 -16.07 -5.62 1.91
N PRO A 208 -15.90 -6.92 2.11
CA PRO A 208 -15.23 -7.44 3.29
C PRO A 208 -13.78 -6.97 3.33
N LYS A 209 -13.15 -7.05 4.50
CA LYS A 209 -11.73 -6.77 4.64
C LYS A 209 -10.92 -7.66 3.70
N TRP A 210 -9.99 -7.05 2.98
CA TRP A 210 -9.02 -7.73 2.14
C TRP A 210 -7.86 -8.26 2.99
N GLU A 211 -7.16 -9.23 2.49
CA GLU A 211 -5.80 -9.47 2.95
C GLU A 211 -4.94 -8.32 2.46
N PRO A 212 -4.27 -7.55 3.36
CA PRO A 212 -3.53 -6.37 2.96
C PRO A 212 -2.36 -6.71 2.05
N GLY A 213 -1.96 -5.74 1.26
CA GLY A 213 -0.69 -5.81 0.55
C GLY A 213 0.45 -5.99 1.53
N LEU A 214 1.41 -6.81 1.20
CA LEU A 214 2.62 -6.98 1.99
C LEU A 214 3.82 -6.45 1.25
N ARG A 215 4.68 -5.76 1.97
CA ARG A 215 6.02 -5.41 1.51
C ARG A 215 7.02 -5.96 2.51
N TYR A 216 7.78 -6.97 2.06
CA TYR A 216 8.71 -7.69 2.92
C TYR A 216 8.10 -8.26 4.22
N GLY A 217 6.83 -8.71 4.13
CA GLY A 217 6.09 -9.25 5.27
C GLY A 217 5.31 -8.22 6.08
N ASN A 218 5.56 -6.93 5.90
CA ASN A 218 4.84 -5.87 6.60
C ASN A 218 3.61 -5.42 5.81
N PRO A 219 2.44 -5.28 6.45
CA PRO A 219 1.26 -4.75 5.80
C PRO A 219 1.49 -3.32 5.30
N ILE A 220 1.06 -3.05 4.08
CA ILE A 220 1.17 -1.72 3.46
C ILE A 220 -0.18 -1.27 2.91
N LYS A 221 -0.37 0.04 2.88
CA LYS A 221 -1.45 0.67 2.12
C LYS A 221 -1.20 0.52 0.63
N VAL A 222 -2.25 0.15 -0.11
CA VAL A 222 -2.16 0.02 -1.56
C VAL A 222 -3.35 0.72 -2.21
N GLU A 223 -3.10 1.63 -3.12
CA GLU A 223 -4.13 2.14 -4.02
C GLU A 223 -4.46 1.06 -5.06
N TYR A 224 -5.74 0.78 -5.21
CA TYR A 224 -6.25 -0.23 -6.12
C TYR A 224 -7.24 0.39 -7.10
N GLU A 225 -7.14 0.02 -8.36
CA GLU A 225 -8.08 0.45 -9.39
C GLU A 225 -8.71 -0.76 -10.04
N MET A 226 -10.02 -0.71 -10.27
CA MET A 226 -10.74 -1.77 -10.98
C MET A 226 -11.96 -1.23 -11.70
N PRO A 227 -12.31 -1.82 -12.86
CA PRO A 227 -13.57 -1.55 -13.51
C PRO A 227 -14.71 -2.34 -12.85
N ILE A 228 -15.88 -1.70 -12.78
CA ILE A 228 -17.17 -2.31 -12.45
C ILE A 228 -18.02 -2.22 -13.72
N ASN A 229 -18.49 -3.36 -14.20
CA ASN A 229 -19.30 -3.48 -15.42
C ASN A 229 -20.68 -3.97 -15.06
#